data_ea974de1c0903838cfb33792f194f612
#
_entry.id   ea974de1c0903838cfb33792f194f612
#
_cell.length_a   1.000
_cell.length_b   1.000
_cell.length_c   1.000
_cell.angle_alpha   90.00
_cell.angle_beta   90.00
_cell.angle_gamma   90.00
#
_symmetry.space_group_name_H-M   'P 1'
#
loop_
_entity.id
_entity.type
_entity.pdbx_description
1 polymer ?
#
loop_
_entity_poly.entity_id
_entity_poly.type
_entity_poly.pdbx_seq_one_letter_code
_entity_poly.pdbx_strand_id
1 'polypeptide(L)'
;YHVLGNHDMKDFGYTKEETMKWWKMKKRYYSFDHNNFHFIILDGNDPNPKPWSGYDRYISSEQIEWLKDDLSKTLKPTIVFSHQSLEAKGGISNREEIRKVLETITNKNGQPKVIACLSGHHHADYVNSINKIHYIQINSMSYKWVGENFKYKRFSNKIEKNFPSLSKT
;
A
#
# COMPACT_ATOMS: atom_id res chain seq x y z
N TYR A 1 7.57 7.79 7.43
CA TYR A 1 7.35 7.44 6.02
C TYR A 1 5.85 7.37 5.77
N HIS A 2 5.37 7.86 4.61
CA HIS A 2 3.95 7.96 4.29
C HIS A 2 3.65 7.25 2.97
N VAL A 3 2.46 6.66 2.89
CA VAL A 3 1.88 6.10 1.67
C VAL A 3 0.60 6.87 1.38
N LEU A 4 0.49 7.47 0.19
CA LEU A 4 -0.69 8.24 -0.21
C LEU A 4 -1.87 7.32 -0.49
N GLY A 5 -2.98 7.55 0.20
CA GLY A 5 -4.27 6.90 -0.06
C GLY A 5 -5.21 7.79 -0.85
N ASN A 6 -6.27 7.21 -1.39
CA ASN A 6 -7.27 7.96 -2.18
C ASN A 6 -8.04 9.01 -1.36
N HIS A 7 -8.21 8.78 -0.05
CA HIS A 7 -8.90 9.73 0.83
C HIS A 7 -8.00 10.85 1.38
N ASP A 8 -6.71 10.79 1.12
CA ASP A 8 -5.77 11.83 1.60
C ASP A 8 -5.78 13.09 0.71
N MET A 9 -6.58 13.09 -0.36
CA MET A 9 -6.62 14.15 -1.38
C MET A 9 -8.05 14.63 -1.66
N LYS A 10 -8.65 14.16 -2.73
CA LYS A 10 -9.91 14.68 -3.32
C LYS A 10 -11.10 14.76 -2.36
N ASP A 11 -11.28 13.79 -1.47
CA ASP A 11 -12.44 13.74 -0.57
C ASP A 11 -12.43 14.85 0.50
N PHE A 12 -11.26 15.42 0.75
CA PHE A 12 -11.09 16.56 1.67
C PHE A 12 -10.80 17.88 0.94
N GLY A 13 -10.89 17.89 -0.39
CA GLY A 13 -10.68 19.10 -1.19
C GLY A 13 -9.21 19.48 -1.39
N TYR A 14 -8.28 18.58 -1.10
CA TYR A 14 -6.84 18.82 -1.24
C TYR A 14 -6.26 18.20 -2.51
N THR A 15 -5.25 18.85 -3.04
CA THR A 15 -4.41 18.28 -4.10
C THR A 15 -3.38 17.31 -3.52
N LYS A 16 -2.83 16.47 -4.37
CA LYS A 16 -1.74 15.58 -4.01
C LYS A 16 -0.51 16.36 -3.48
N GLU A 17 -0.22 17.48 -4.12
CA GLU A 17 0.89 18.36 -3.77
C GLU A 17 0.71 19.00 -2.39
N GLU A 18 -0.51 19.43 -2.06
CA GLU A 18 -0.84 19.98 -0.73
C GLU A 18 -0.68 18.93 0.36
N THR A 19 -1.20 17.71 0.15
CA THR A 19 -1.04 16.60 1.08
C THR A 19 0.44 16.26 1.29
N MET A 20 1.21 16.15 0.21
CA MET A 20 2.64 15.91 0.27
C MET A 20 3.38 17.00 1.07
N LYS A 21 3.01 18.27 0.88
CA LYS A 21 3.59 19.41 1.61
C LYS A 21 3.32 19.30 3.11
N TRP A 22 2.10 18.98 3.52
CA TRP A 22 1.75 18.82 4.94
C TRP A 22 2.48 17.68 5.60
N TRP A 23 2.60 16.56 4.89
CA TRP A 23 3.32 15.38 5.40
C TRP A 23 4.83 15.48 5.21
N LYS A 24 5.31 16.60 4.68
CA LYS A 24 6.75 16.84 4.40
C LYS A 24 7.35 15.76 3.51
N MET A 25 6.54 15.21 2.60
CA MET A 25 7.00 14.23 1.62
C MET A 25 7.78 14.93 0.51
N LYS A 26 8.98 14.47 0.23
CA LYS A 26 9.80 14.99 -0.87
C LYS A 26 9.39 14.43 -2.23
N LYS A 27 8.86 13.20 -2.24
CA LYS A 27 8.39 12.48 -3.43
C LYS A 27 7.14 11.69 -3.09
N ARG A 28 6.27 11.45 -4.07
CA ARG A 28 5.03 10.68 -3.92
C ARG A 28 5.27 9.17 -3.92
N TYR A 29 6.33 8.72 -4.59
CA TYR A 29 6.87 7.37 -4.52
C TYR A 29 8.39 7.45 -4.31
N TYR A 30 8.93 6.53 -3.56
CA TYR A 30 10.35 6.55 -3.17
C TYR A 30 10.76 5.23 -2.54
N SER A 31 12.05 5.05 -2.37
CA SER A 31 12.63 3.93 -1.64
C SER A 31 13.63 4.38 -0.60
N PHE A 32 13.90 3.52 0.34
CA PHE A 32 14.94 3.69 1.36
C PHE A 32 15.40 2.34 1.90
N ASP A 33 16.60 2.33 2.40
CA ASP A 33 17.17 1.18 3.10
C ASP A 33 17.05 1.36 4.61
N HIS A 34 16.67 0.31 5.30
CA HIS A 34 16.79 0.24 6.75
C HIS A 34 17.24 -1.16 7.15
N ASN A 35 18.33 -1.22 7.93
CA ASN A 35 19.01 -2.48 8.26
C ASN A 35 19.29 -3.33 6.99
N ASN A 36 18.84 -4.57 6.99
CA ASN A 36 19.10 -5.53 5.91
C ASN A 36 17.96 -5.56 4.86
N PHE A 37 17.01 -4.62 4.89
CA PHE A 37 15.88 -4.56 3.99
C PHE A 37 15.91 -3.30 3.14
N HIS A 38 15.35 -3.45 1.95
CA HIS A 38 14.98 -2.35 1.07
C HIS A 38 13.47 -2.14 1.13
N PHE A 39 13.03 -0.89 1.22
CA PHE A 39 11.63 -0.51 1.33
C PHE A 39 11.24 0.37 0.15
N ILE A 40 10.13 0.04 -0.49
CA ILE A 40 9.57 0.79 -1.61
C ILE A 40 8.18 1.29 -1.22
N ILE A 41 7.94 2.57 -1.44
CA ILE A 41 6.64 3.22 -1.29
C ILE A 41 6.13 3.55 -2.69
N LEU A 42 4.95 3.04 -3.05
CA LEU A 42 4.27 3.33 -4.31
C LEU A 42 3.09 4.27 -4.10
N ASP A 43 2.85 5.14 -5.07
CA ASP A 43 1.66 5.96 -5.17
C ASP A 43 0.68 5.34 -6.17
N GLY A 44 -0.40 4.76 -5.69
CA GLY A 44 -1.44 4.14 -6.51
C GLY A 44 -2.49 5.11 -7.06
N ASN A 45 -2.25 6.42 -6.99
CA ASN A 45 -3.23 7.45 -7.34
C ASN A 45 -2.84 8.25 -8.58
N ASP A 46 -2.20 7.62 -9.57
CA ASP A 46 -1.95 8.22 -10.86
C ASP A 46 -3.23 8.23 -11.71
N PRO A 47 -3.43 9.26 -12.56
CA PRO A 47 -4.55 9.32 -13.48
C PRO A 47 -4.60 8.06 -14.36
N ASN A 48 -5.77 7.44 -14.43
CA ASN A 48 -5.95 6.29 -15.31
C ASN A 48 -6.05 6.77 -16.77
N PRO A 49 -5.22 6.26 -17.70
CA PRO A 49 -5.26 6.67 -19.10
C PRO A 49 -6.53 6.21 -19.83
N LYS A 50 -7.28 5.27 -19.25
CA LYS A 50 -8.58 4.82 -19.78
C LYS A 50 -9.72 5.45 -18.98
N PRO A 51 -10.87 5.73 -19.62
CA PRO A 51 -12.04 6.21 -18.91
C PRO A 51 -12.38 5.30 -17.72
N TRP A 52 -12.50 5.89 -16.54
CA TRP A 52 -12.77 5.19 -15.29
C TRP A 52 -13.82 5.94 -14.48
N SER A 53 -14.68 5.22 -13.78
CA SER A 53 -15.61 5.79 -12.81
C SER A 53 -15.04 5.67 -11.39
N GLY A 54 -15.11 6.75 -10.63
CA GLY A 54 -14.61 6.81 -9.26
C GLY A 54 -13.23 7.48 -9.15
N TYR A 55 -12.47 7.14 -8.12
CA TYR A 55 -11.11 7.66 -7.89
C TYR A 55 -10.07 6.86 -8.66
N ASP A 56 -8.95 7.50 -8.96
CA ASP A 56 -7.84 6.87 -9.67
C ASP A 56 -7.21 5.75 -8.84
N ARG A 57 -6.95 4.62 -9.48
CA ARG A 57 -6.28 3.44 -8.92
C ARG A 57 -5.30 2.89 -9.94
N TYR A 58 -4.30 3.67 -10.26
CA TYR A 58 -3.38 3.37 -11.34
C TYR A 58 -1.96 3.76 -10.94
N ILE A 59 -0.99 3.04 -11.46
CA ILE A 59 0.44 3.36 -11.36
C ILE A 59 0.94 3.64 -12.77
N SER A 60 1.47 4.85 -12.99
CA SER A 60 1.92 5.30 -14.30
C SER A 60 3.13 4.51 -14.82
N SER A 61 3.32 4.52 -16.13
CA SER A 61 4.49 3.91 -16.76
C SER A 61 5.81 4.50 -16.25
N GLU A 62 5.84 5.81 -15.98
CA GLU A 62 6.99 6.48 -15.37
C GLU A 62 7.36 5.85 -14.02
N GLN A 63 6.37 5.63 -13.15
CA GLN A 63 6.59 5.01 -11.85
C GLN A 63 6.99 3.53 -11.98
N ILE A 64 6.44 2.82 -12.98
CA ILE A 64 6.82 1.43 -13.26
C ILE A 64 8.28 1.33 -13.71
N GLU A 65 8.73 2.21 -14.60
CA GLU A 65 10.13 2.22 -15.03
C GLU A 65 11.07 2.58 -13.88
N TRP A 66 10.69 3.54 -13.04
CA TRP A 66 11.42 3.84 -11.81
C TRP A 66 11.49 2.61 -10.87
N LEU A 67 10.38 1.87 -10.69
CA LEU A 67 10.32 0.66 -9.86
C LEU A 67 11.27 -0.43 -10.37
N LYS A 68 11.33 -0.63 -11.69
CA LYS A 68 12.25 -1.58 -12.33
C LYS A 68 13.72 -1.18 -12.07
N ASP A 69 14.02 0.09 -12.29
CA ASP A 69 15.37 0.63 -12.09
C ASP A 69 15.81 0.50 -10.63
N ASP A 70 14.95 0.87 -9.69
CA ASP A 70 15.20 0.80 -8.24
C ASP A 70 15.43 -0.65 -7.78
N LEU A 71 14.53 -1.56 -8.13
CA LEU A 71 14.68 -2.99 -7.84
C LEU A 71 15.92 -3.61 -8.48
N SER A 72 16.35 -3.11 -9.65
CA SER A 72 17.55 -3.63 -10.30
C SER A 72 18.82 -3.35 -9.49
N LYS A 73 18.87 -2.24 -8.80
CA LYS A 73 20.03 -1.72 -8.06
C LYS A 73 20.20 -2.33 -6.66
N THR A 74 19.11 -2.71 -6.01
CA THR A 74 19.20 -3.29 -4.67
C THR A 74 19.58 -4.76 -4.71
N LEU A 75 20.36 -5.20 -3.72
CA LEU A 75 20.66 -6.63 -3.45
C LEU A 75 19.89 -7.14 -2.22
N LYS A 76 19.15 -6.28 -1.55
CA LYS A 76 18.44 -6.59 -0.30
C LYS A 76 17.06 -7.18 -0.58
N PRO A 77 16.55 -8.05 0.30
CA PRO A 77 15.13 -8.41 0.28
C PRO A 77 14.29 -7.15 0.43
N THR A 78 13.25 -7.03 -0.40
CA THR A 78 12.48 -5.81 -0.57
C THR A 78 11.06 -5.98 -0.06
N ILE A 79 10.56 -4.98 0.63
CA ILE A 79 9.17 -4.86 1.08
C ILE A 79 8.54 -3.65 0.38
N VAL A 80 7.39 -3.86 -0.26
CA VAL A 80 6.68 -2.83 -1.02
C VAL A 80 5.43 -2.40 -0.26
N PHE A 81 5.18 -1.10 -0.20
CA PHE A 81 3.97 -0.51 0.37
C PHE A 81 3.19 0.22 -0.71
N SER A 82 1.90 -0.02 -0.75
CA SER A 82 0.93 0.70 -1.58
C SER A 82 -0.38 0.81 -0.83
N HIS A 83 -1.09 1.94 -0.94
CA HIS A 83 -2.40 2.03 -0.28
C HIS A 83 -3.38 1.02 -0.86
N GLN A 84 -3.56 1.00 -2.19
CA GLN A 84 -4.41 0.03 -2.86
C GLN A 84 -3.66 -1.29 -3.07
N SER A 85 -4.39 -2.41 -3.02
CA SER A 85 -3.83 -3.74 -3.22
C SER A 85 -3.19 -3.91 -4.61
N LEU A 86 -2.03 -4.55 -4.63
CA LEU A 86 -1.31 -4.93 -5.85
C LEU A 86 -1.73 -6.31 -6.39
N GLU A 87 -2.63 -7.03 -5.68
CA GLU A 87 -3.07 -8.37 -6.11
C GLU A 87 -4.60 -8.51 -6.23
N ALA A 88 -5.36 -7.90 -5.32
CA ALA A 88 -6.80 -8.07 -5.25
C ALA A 88 -7.56 -7.33 -6.35
N LYS A 89 -8.67 -7.92 -6.78
CA LYS A 89 -9.68 -7.24 -7.59
C LYS A 89 -10.22 -6.03 -6.80
N GLY A 90 -10.25 -4.86 -7.43
CA GLY A 90 -10.63 -3.61 -6.74
C GLY A 90 -9.44 -2.82 -6.19
N GLY A 91 -8.24 -3.38 -6.19
CA GLY A 91 -6.98 -2.66 -5.96
C GLY A 91 -6.51 -1.86 -7.19
N ILE A 92 -5.22 -1.79 -7.42
CA ILE A 92 -4.61 -1.10 -8.58
C ILE A 92 -5.15 -1.68 -9.88
N SER A 93 -5.58 -0.82 -10.82
CA SER A 93 -6.22 -1.23 -12.07
C SER A 93 -5.26 -1.96 -13.02
N ASN A 94 -4.00 -1.56 -13.06
CA ASN A 94 -2.93 -2.23 -13.81
C ASN A 94 -2.03 -3.12 -12.92
N ARG A 95 -2.59 -3.71 -11.85
CA ARG A 95 -1.85 -4.55 -10.89
C ARG A 95 -1.08 -5.71 -11.52
N GLU A 96 -1.58 -6.28 -12.61
CA GLU A 96 -0.92 -7.41 -13.29
C GLU A 96 0.42 -6.99 -13.89
N GLU A 97 0.49 -5.77 -14.43
CA GLU A 97 1.71 -5.19 -14.95
C GLU A 97 2.72 -4.95 -13.81
N ILE A 98 2.26 -4.39 -12.68
CA ILE A 98 3.12 -4.17 -11.50
C ILE A 98 3.62 -5.51 -10.95
N ARG A 99 2.72 -6.47 -10.76
CA ARG A 99 3.08 -7.81 -10.28
C ARG A 99 4.12 -8.48 -11.17
N LYS A 100 4.00 -8.36 -12.48
CA LYS A 100 5.02 -8.88 -13.40
C LYS A 100 6.41 -8.32 -13.08
N VAL A 101 6.52 -7.04 -12.79
CA VAL A 101 7.80 -6.43 -12.37
C VAL A 101 8.29 -7.02 -11.05
N LEU A 102 7.44 -7.07 -10.04
CA LEU A 102 7.80 -7.58 -8.70
C LEU A 102 8.22 -9.05 -8.72
N GLU A 103 7.58 -9.85 -9.56
CA GLU A 103 7.77 -11.30 -9.65
C GLU A 103 8.98 -11.69 -10.51
N THR A 104 9.36 -10.88 -11.51
CA THR A 104 10.42 -11.23 -12.48
C THR A 104 11.80 -10.70 -12.10
N ILE A 105 11.89 -9.66 -11.26
CA ILE A 105 13.19 -9.16 -10.80
C ILE A 105 13.67 -9.99 -9.62
N THR A 106 14.65 -10.86 -9.91
CA THR A 106 15.13 -11.88 -8.97
C THR A 106 16.49 -11.53 -8.38
N ASN A 107 16.81 -12.16 -7.25
CA ASN A 107 18.13 -12.22 -6.68
C ASN A 107 19.00 -13.27 -7.39
N LYS A 108 20.27 -13.40 -6.97
CA LYS A 108 21.22 -14.37 -7.54
C LYS A 108 20.80 -15.85 -7.43
N ASN A 109 19.83 -16.17 -6.58
CA ASN A 109 19.31 -17.51 -6.38
C ASN A 109 18.01 -17.75 -7.19
N GLY A 110 17.63 -16.84 -8.10
CA GLY A 110 16.41 -16.94 -8.91
C GLY A 110 15.11 -16.75 -8.10
N GLN A 111 15.19 -16.19 -6.87
CA GLN A 111 14.01 -15.86 -6.09
C GLN A 111 13.65 -14.39 -6.30
N PRO A 112 12.36 -14.01 -6.29
CA PRO A 112 11.96 -12.60 -6.31
C PRO A 112 12.71 -11.80 -5.23
N LYS A 113 13.18 -10.61 -5.58
CA LYS A 113 13.77 -9.71 -4.58
C LYS A 113 12.69 -9.19 -3.62
N VAL A 114 11.48 -8.98 -4.13
CA VAL A 114 10.33 -8.60 -3.32
C VAL A 114 9.83 -9.82 -2.57
N ILE A 115 9.75 -9.71 -1.24
CA ILE A 115 9.27 -10.79 -0.36
C ILE A 115 7.87 -10.52 0.16
N ALA A 116 7.47 -9.26 0.28
CA ALA A 116 6.15 -8.87 0.75
C ALA A 116 5.67 -7.56 0.14
N CYS A 117 4.36 -7.47 -0.06
CA CYS A 117 3.63 -6.25 -0.39
C CYS A 117 2.57 -6.00 0.69
N LEU A 118 2.60 -4.83 1.31
CA LEU A 118 1.63 -4.43 2.33
C LEU A 118 0.70 -3.36 1.75
N SER A 119 -0.61 -3.54 1.94
CA SER A 119 -1.62 -2.58 1.50
C SER A 119 -2.79 -2.49 2.48
N GLY A 120 -3.51 -1.37 2.40
CA GLY A 120 -4.75 -1.10 3.11
C GLY A 120 -5.95 -1.12 2.17
N HIS A 121 -6.77 -0.07 2.19
CA HIS A 121 -7.85 0.22 1.24
C HIS A 121 -9.10 -0.67 1.32
N HIS A 122 -8.95 -1.99 1.35
CA HIS A 122 -10.09 -2.93 1.38
C HIS A 122 -10.71 -3.12 2.77
N HIS A 123 -10.10 -2.54 3.82
CA HIS A 123 -10.54 -2.66 5.21
C HIS A 123 -10.74 -4.12 5.65
N ALA A 124 -9.82 -4.99 5.28
CA ALA A 124 -9.84 -6.40 5.60
C ALA A 124 -8.43 -6.88 5.96
N ASP A 125 -8.34 -7.85 6.86
CA ASP A 125 -7.08 -8.50 7.22
C ASP A 125 -6.99 -9.84 6.50
N TYR A 126 -6.02 -9.97 5.61
CA TYR A 126 -5.69 -11.27 5.01
C TYR A 126 -4.25 -11.30 4.48
N VAL A 127 -3.76 -12.49 4.22
CA VAL A 127 -2.50 -12.74 3.54
C VAL A 127 -2.75 -13.67 2.36
N ASN A 128 -2.27 -13.28 1.19
CA ASN A 128 -2.25 -14.12 -0.01
C ASN A 128 -0.80 -14.30 -0.47
N SER A 129 -0.44 -15.48 -0.93
CA SER A 129 0.92 -15.76 -1.41
C SER A 129 0.89 -16.17 -2.87
N ILE A 130 1.49 -15.35 -3.72
CA ILE A 130 1.53 -15.56 -5.17
C ILE A 130 2.98 -15.45 -5.61
N ASN A 131 3.46 -16.47 -6.32
CA ASN A 131 4.82 -16.52 -6.87
C ASN A 131 5.90 -16.16 -5.84
N LYS A 132 5.77 -16.69 -4.60
CA LYS A 132 6.68 -16.48 -3.45
C LYS A 132 6.72 -15.07 -2.89
N ILE A 133 5.78 -14.21 -3.26
CA ILE A 133 5.57 -12.89 -2.66
C ILE A 133 4.34 -12.95 -1.77
N HIS A 134 4.44 -12.44 -0.55
CA HIS A 134 3.33 -12.32 0.39
C HIS A 134 2.62 -10.98 0.19
N TYR A 135 1.35 -11.02 -0.22
CA TYR A 135 0.49 -9.86 -0.30
C TYR A 135 -0.34 -9.78 0.98
N ILE A 136 -0.04 -8.78 1.79
CA ILE A 136 -0.61 -8.60 3.12
C ILE A 136 -1.54 -7.40 3.09
N GLN A 137 -2.81 -7.66 3.29
CA GLN A 137 -3.82 -6.64 3.43
C GLN A 137 -4.02 -6.32 4.91
N ILE A 138 -3.96 -5.03 5.25
CA ILE A 138 -4.10 -4.54 6.62
C ILE A 138 -5.40 -3.75 6.73
N ASN A 139 -6.19 -4.09 7.74
CA ASN A 139 -7.44 -3.41 8.01
C ASN A 139 -7.24 -1.95 8.45
N SER A 140 -8.29 -1.14 8.31
CA SER A 140 -8.32 0.21 8.85
C SER A 140 -8.25 0.18 10.37
N MET A 141 -7.47 1.09 10.95
CA MET A 141 -7.51 1.37 12.38
C MET A 141 -8.72 2.21 12.79
N SER A 142 -9.42 2.80 11.82
CA SER A 142 -10.57 3.66 12.06
C SER A 142 -11.87 2.86 12.12
N TYR A 143 -12.54 2.91 13.26
CA TYR A 143 -13.88 2.36 13.46
C TYR A 143 -14.89 2.82 12.41
N LYS A 144 -14.83 4.08 11.99
CA LYS A 144 -15.70 4.67 10.97
C LYS A 144 -15.69 3.90 9.65
N TRP A 145 -14.55 3.33 9.28
CA TRP A 145 -14.38 2.62 8.02
C TRP A 145 -14.66 1.12 8.12
N VAL A 146 -14.46 0.53 9.30
CA VAL A 146 -14.71 -0.90 9.54
C VAL A 146 -16.20 -1.15 9.78
N GLY A 147 -16.90 -0.25 10.47
CA GLY A 147 -18.32 -0.36 10.82
C GLY A 147 -18.62 -1.36 11.94
N GLU A 148 -19.85 -1.31 12.44
CA GLU A 148 -20.31 -2.12 13.59
C GLU A 148 -20.24 -3.62 13.32
N ASN A 149 -20.59 -4.06 12.10
CA ASN A 149 -20.68 -5.47 11.75
C ASN A 149 -19.32 -6.20 11.73
N PHE A 150 -18.22 -5.45 11.64
CA PHE A 150 -16.86 -5.96 11.60
C PHE A 150 -16.08 -5.65 12.87
N LYS A 151 -16.75 -5.07 13.86
CA LYS A 151 -16.18 -4.77 15.16
C LYS A 151 -15.94 -6.06 15.94
N TYR A 152 -14.71 -6.35 16.24
CA TYR A 152 -14.39 -7.41 17.17
C TYR A 152 -13.70 -6.84 18.41
N LYS A 153 -13.95 -7.47 19.54
CA LYS A 153 -13.36 -7.05 20.81
C LYS A 153 -11.86 -7.30 20.81
N ARG A 154 -11.08 -6.24 20.73
CA ARG A 154 -9.62 -6.31 20.86
C ARG A 154 -9.17 -6.36 22.31
N PHE A 155 -10.00 -5.85 23.22
CA PHE A 155 -9.66 -5.69 24.60
C PHE A 155 -10.65 -6.43 25.52
N SER A 156 -10.20 -6.77 26.74
CA SER A 156 -11.09 -7.31 27.75
C SER A 156 -12.16 -6.30 28.16
N ASN A 157 -13.31 -6.78 28.65
CA ASN A 157 -14.41 -5.92 29.14
C ASN A 157 -13.93 -4.91 30.20
N LYS A 158 -12.92 -5.28 31.00
CA LYS A 158 -12.32 -4.41 32.02
C LYS A 158 -11.59 -3.22 31.39
N ILE A 159 -10.83 -3.46 30.32
CA ILE A 159 -10.10 -2.40 29.59
C ILE A 159 -11.09 -1.50 28.86
N GLU A 160 -12.08 -2.07 28.17
CA GLU A 160 -13.10 -1.29 27.46
C GLU A 160 -13.93 -0.40 28.40
N LYS A 161 -14.24 -0.91 29.61
CA LYS A 161 -14.96 -0.12 30.64
C LYS A 161 -14.13 1.07 31.13
N ASN A 162 -12.83 0.89 31.33
CA ASN A 162 -11.94 1.94 31.83
C ASN A 162 -11.51 2.94 30.72
N PHE A 163 -11.50 2.50 29.47
CA PHE A 163 -11.04 3.28 28.33
C PHE A 163 -12.00 3.11 27.13
N PRO A 164 -13.23 3.64 27.22
CA PRO A 164 -14.26 3.42 26.19
C PRO A 164 -13.89 3.99 24.80
N SER A 165 -12.92 4.89 24.73
CA SER A 165 -12.40 5.40 23.45
C SER A 165 -11.58 4.40 22.65
N LEU A 166 -10.95 3.39 23.31
CA LEU A 166 -10.16 2.37 22.63
C LEU A 166 -10.99 1.40 21.80
N SER A 167 -12.27 1.21 22.14
CA SER A 167 -13.18 0.34 21.39
C SER A 167 -13.80 1.02 20.17
N LYS A 168 -13.50 2.30 19.96
CA LYS A 168 -14.00 3.13 18.84
C LYS A 168 -12.93 3.39 17.77
N THR A 169 -11.76 2.82 17.93
CA THR A 169 -10.63 2.93 16.97
C THR A 169 -10.35 1.63 16.27
#